data_f0858911da91ba3a5ed9d5d1a2355d3e
#
_entry.id   f0858911da91ba3a5ed9d5d1a2355d3e
#
_cell.length_a   1.000
_cell.length_b   1.000
_cell.length_c   1.000
_cell.angle_alpha   90.00
_cell.angle_beta   90.00
_cell.angle_gamma   90.00
#
_symmetry.space_group_name_H-M   'P 1'
#
loop_
_entity.id
_entity.type
_entity.pdbx_description
1 polymer ?
#
loop_
_entity_poly.entity_id
_entity_poly.type
_entity_poly.pdbx_seq_one_letter_code
_entity_poly.pdbx_strand_id
1 'polypeptide(L)'
;MEFTDFRIVSFLFLPLLSFMILIFFGNKVNEKSHYIALPIIGITLLNALYLLIQSLKDHNLSLKNSFEWFNTGSFVVSLGYVIDNVAVIMLCVVSLISFLVHLYSSEYMKGDPKYSRYYAFLGIFTFSMNGIVLADSLIMMYVFWELVGLSSFLLIGFWFEKDKPPFAA
;
A
#
# COMPACT_ATOMS: atom_id res chain seq x y z
N MET A 1 -17.58 15.00 2.10
CA MET A 1 -16.26 14.41 1.78
C MET A 1 -15.62 15.33 0.77
N GLU A 2 -14.67 16.13 1.20
CA GLU A 2 -14.01 17.06 0.30
C GLU A 2 -13.12 16.30 -0.71
N PHE A 3 -12.83 16.89 -1.85
CA PHE A 3 -12.02 16.26 -2.91
C PHE A 3 -10.63 15.82 -2.43
N THR A 4 -10.10 16.50 -1.42
CA THR A 4 -8.86 16.15 -0.71
C THR A 4 -8.99 14.85 0.08
N ASP A 5 -10.10 14.62 0.78
CA ASP A 5 -10.33 13.38 1.54
C ASP A 5 -10.36 12.16 0.62
N PHE A 6 -11.01 12.27 -0.55
CA PHE A 6 -11.06 11.19 -1.52
C PHE A 6 -9.67 10.80 -2.04
N ARG A 7 -8.78 11.78 -2.27
CA ARG A 7 -7.40 11.51 -2.70
C ARG A 7 -6.59 10.81 -1.61
N ILE A 8 -6.76 11.22 -0.35
CA ILE A 8 -6.06 10.61 0.78
C ILE A 8 -6.49 9.14 0.93
N VAL A 9 -7.77 8.91 0.89
CA VAL A 9 -8.35 7.55 0.98
C VAL A 9 -7.88 6.68 -0.19
N SER A 10 -7.62 7.27 -1.37
CA SER A 10 -7.12 6.53 -2.53
C SER A 10 -5.74 5.90 -2.32
N PHE A 11 -4.88 6.42 -1.42
CA PHE A 11 -3.60 5.79 -1.07
C PHE A 11 -3.77 4.40 -0.46
N LEU A 12 -4.87 4.18 0.25
CA LEU A 12 -5.20 2.88 0.82
C LEU A 12 -5.98 2.03 -0.19
N PHE A 13 -7.04 2.59 -0.76
CA PHE A 13 -7.96 1.80 -1.57
C PHE A 13 -7.38 1.35 -2.90
N LEU A 14 -6.52 2.12 -3.56
CA LEU A 14 -5.96 1.73 -4.85
C LEU A 14 -5.04 0.50 -4.74
N PRO A 15 -4.03 0.45 -3.86
CA PRO A 15 -3.20 -0.75 -3.71
C PRO A 15 -4.00 -1.97 -3.21
N LEU A 16 -4.98 -1.75 -2.31
CA LEU A 16 -5.88 -2.80 -1.85
C LEU A 16 -6.74 -3.34 -2.98
N LEU A 17 -7.26 -2.46 -3.85
CA LEU A 17 -8.01 -2.86 -5.03
C LEU A 17 -7.15 -3.73 -5.98
N SER A 18 -5.90 -3.34 -6.21
CA SER A 18 -4.95 -4.12 -6.99
C SER A 18 -4.77 -5.52 -6.39
N PHE A 19 -4.56 -5.61 -5.07
CA PHE A 19 -4.48 -6.88 -4.35
C PHE A 19 -5.74 -7.73 -4.56
N MET A 20 -6.93 -7.17 -4.31
CA MET A 20 -8.20 -7.89 -4.41
C MET A 20 -8.45 -8.40 -5.84
N ILE A 21 -8.23 -7.57 -6.85
CA ILE A 21 -8.40 -7.99 -8.25
C ILE A 21 -7.45 -9.14 -8.58
N LEU A 22 -6.18 -9.04 -8.20
CA LEU A 22 -5.17 -10.02 -8.58
C LEU A 22 -5.25 -11.31 -7.77
N ILE A 23 -5.70 -11.29 -6.51
CA ILE A 23 -5.88 -12.51 -5.73
C ILE A 23 -7.08 -13.34 -6.22
N PHE A 24 -8.21 -12.70 -6.58
CA PHE A 24 -9.41 -13.38 -7.01
C PHE A 24 -9.45 -13.70 -8.50
N PHE A 25 -8.95 -12.81 -9.34
CA PHE A 25 -9.02 -12.94 -10.81
C PHE A 25 -7.66 -13.21 -11.45
N GLY A 26 -6.59 -13.26 -10.68
CA GLY A 26 -5.23 -13.37 -11.16
C GLY A 26 -4.96 -14.62 -11.99
N ASN A 27 -5.60 -15.75 -11.67
CA ASN A 27 -5.48 -16.98 -12.43
C ASN A 27 -5.95 -16.84 -13.91
N LYS A 28 -6.86 -15.90 -14.19
CA LYS A 28 -7.34 -15.62 -15.55
C LYS A 28 -6.43 -14.65 -16.31
N VAL A 29 -5.72 -13.79 -15.57
CA VAL A 29 -4.91 -12.72 -16.16
C VAL A 29 -3.44 -13.11 -16.22
N ASN A 30 -2.97 -13.90 -15.26
CA ASN A 30 -1.61 -14.40 -15.04
C ASN A 30 -0.49 -13.43 -15.53
N GLU A 31 0.15 -13.67 -16.66
CA GLU A 31 1.26 -12.85 -17.18
C GLU A 31 0.90 -11.38 -17.47
N LYS A 32 -0.40 -11.05 -17.59
CA LYS A 32 -0.88 -9.68 -17.81
C LYS A 32 -1.18 -8.90 -16.53
N SER A 33 -0.89 -9.47 -15.36
CA SER A 33 -1.17 -8.85 -14.06
C SER A 33 -0.50 -7.51 -13.87
N HIS A 34 0.68 -7.29 -14.46
CA HIS A 34 1.38 -6.01 -14.41
C HIS A 34 0.61 -4.89 -15.12
N TYR A 35 -0.19 -5.19 -16.16
CA TYR A 35 -1.05 -4.18 -16.82
C TYR A 35 -2.19 -3.68 -15.94
N ILE A 36 -2.53 -4.41 -14.88
CA ILE A 36 -3.50 -3.97 -13.88
C ILE A 36 -2.78 -3.26 -12.72
N ALA A 37 -1.74 -3.87 -12.19
CA ALA A 37 -1.05 -3.35 -11.01
C ALA A 37 -0.31 -2.03 -11.29
N LEU A 38 0.47 -1.95 -12.37
CA LEU A 38 1.28 -0.76 -12.69
C LEU A 38 0.47 0.53 -12.83
N PRO A 39 -0.65 0.58 -13.59
CA PRO A 39 -1.47 1.79 -13.66
C PRO A 39 -2.03 2.20 -12.29
N ILE A 40 -2.49 1.24 -11.49
CA ILE A 40 -3.07 1.51 -10.17
C ILE A 40 -2.00 2.13 -9.25
N ILE A 41 -0.83 1.52 -9.16
CA ILE A 41 0.28 2.06 -8.36
C ILE A 41 0.82 3.36 -8.97
N GLY A 42 0.82 3.50 -10.30
CA GLY A 42 1.17 4.75 -10.99
C GLY A 42 0.25 5.91 -10.61
N ILE A 43 -1.06 5.67 -10.51
CA ILE A 43 -2.02 6.68 -10.03
C ILE A 43 -1.73 7.05 -8.57
N THR A 44 -1.39 6.06 -7.72
CA THR A 44 -0.99 6.32 -6.33
C THR A 44 0.23 7.23 -6.26
N LEU A 45 1.24 6.98 -7.09
CA LEU A 45 2.43 7.83 -7.20
C LEU A 45 2.09 9.26 -7.68
N LEU A 46 1.25 9.39 -8.70
CA LEU A 46 0.81 10.71 -9.20
C LEU A 46 0.06 11.51 -8.12
N ASN A 47 -0.77 10.84 -7.32
CA ASN A 47 -1.43 11.47 -6.17
C ASN A 47 -0.42 11.93 -5.10
N ALA A 48 0.62 11.13 -4.82
CA ALA A 48 1.68 11.50 -3.88
C ALA A 48 2.46 12.73 -4.36
N LEU A 49 2.85 12.76 -5.64
CA LEU A 49 3.54 13.91 -6.23
C LEU A 49 2.66 15.17 -6.22
N TYR A 50 1.37 15.04 -6.47
CA TYR A 50 0.44 16.16 -6.36
C TYR A 50 0.38 16.72 -4.94
N LEU A 51 0.27 15.87 -3.90
CA LEU A 51 0.29 16.31 -2.51
C LEU A 51 1.63 16.93 -2.13
N LEU A 52 2.74 16.41 -2.66
CA LEU A 52 4.05 17.01 -2.45
C LEU A 52 4.12 18.44 -2.99
N ILE A 53 3.62 18.67 -4.21
CA ILE A 53 3.56 20.01 -4.79
C ILE A 53 2.70 20.95 -3.93
N GLN A 54 1.59 20.48 -3.38
CA GLN A 54 0.76 21.26 -2.46
C GLN A 54 1.49 21.57 -1.14
N SER A 55 2.14 20.57 -0.55
CA SER A 55 2.93 20.73 0.68
C SER A 55 4.08 21.75 0.52
N LEU A 56 4.71 21.81 -0.65
CA LEU A 56 5.74 22.81 -0.95
C LEU A 56 5.18 24.24 -1.07
N LYS A 57 3.91 24.39 -1.45
CA LYS A 57 3.22 25.69 -1.51
C LYS A 57 2.69 26.13 -0.15
N ASP A 58 2.22 25.19 0.64
CA ASP A 58 1.68 25.41 1.99
C ASP A 58 2.54 24.66 3.01
N HIS A 59 3.45 25.39 3.65
CA HIS A 59 4.40 24.82 4.61
C HIS A 59 3.74 24.31 5.92
N ASN A 60 2.47 24.61 6.14
CA ASN A 60 1.70 24.18 7.32
C ASN A 60 0.58 23.20 6.96
N LEU A 61 0.78 22.37 5.94
CA LEU A 61 -0.21 21.36 5.59
C LEU A 61 -0.46 20.45 6.79
N SER A 62 -1.68 20.46 7.29
CA SER A 62 -2.14 19.57 8.36
C SER A 62 -3.58 19.16 8.07
N LEU A 63 -3.76 17.94 7.63
CA LEU A 63 -5.07 17.35 7.36
C LEU A 63 -5.27 16.19 8.33
N LYS A 64 -6.35 16.26 9.09
CA LYS A 64 -6.72 15.21 10.03
C LYS A 64 -8.20 14.93 9.89
N ASN A 65 -8.54 13.66 9.78
CA ASN A 65 -9.91 13.19 9.84
C ASN A 65 -9.93 11.85 10.57
N SER A 66 -10.78 11.72 11.59
CA SER A 66 -10.89 10.51 12.39
C SER A 66 -12.35 10.29 12.80
N PHE A 67 -12.77 9.05 12.89
CA PHE A 67 -14.04 8.67 13.47
C PHE A 67 -13.84 7.66 14.60
N GLU A 68 -14.67 7.72 15.61
CA GLU A 68 -14.67 6.75 16.70
C GLU A 68 -15.23 5.42 16.21
N TRP A 69 -14.37 4.39 16.21
CA TRP A 69 -14.78 3.03 15.83
C TRP A 69 -15.32 2.26 17.03
N PHE A 70 -14.68 2.42 18.17
CA PHE A 70 -15.05 1.69 19.38
C PHE A 70 -14.86 2.60 20.61
N ASN A 71 -15.91 2.70 21.45
CA ASN A 71 -15.92 3.54 22.64
C ASN A 71 -16.58 2.81 23.81
N THR A 72 -15.81 2.54 24.87
CA THR A 72 -16.28 1.95 26.13
C THR A 72 -16.32 2.94 27.27
N GLY A 73 -16.34 4.25 27.01
CA GLY A 73 -16.30 5.30 28.01
C GLY A 73 -14.92 5.59 28.58
N SER A 74 -14.14 4.58 28.98
CA SER A 74 -12.77 4.71 29.46
C SER A 74 -11.71 4.51 28.38
N PHE A 75 -12.05 3.87 27.26
CA PHE A 75 -11.14 3.57 26.16
C PHE A 75 -11.83 3.85 24.84
N VAL A 76 -11.23 4.73 24.05
CA VAL A 76 -11.72 5.12 22.73
C VAL A 76 -10.69 4.71 21.68
N VAL A 77 -11.13 3.94 20.68
CA VAL A 77 -10.33 3.62 19.49
C VAL A 77 -10.86 4.44 18.33
N SER A 78 -10.04 5.34 17.82
CA SER A 78 -10.31 6.08 16.59
C SER A 78 -9.64 5.41 15.40
N LEU A 79 -10.30 5.48 14.25
CA LEU A 79 -9.73 5.16 12.95
C LEU A 79 -9.77 6.42 12.10
N GLY A 80 -8.63 6.79 11.57
CA GLY A 80 -8.52 8.02 10.81
C GLY A 80 -7.19 8.16 10.11
N TYR A 81 -6.95 9.34 9.57
CA TYR A 81 -5.66 9.66 8.97
C TYR A 81 -5.16 11.01 9.49
N VAL A 82 -3.84 11.11 9.56
CA VAL A 82 -3.12 12.37 9.80
C VAL A 82 -2.11 12.55 8.68
N ILE A 83 -2.17 13.69 8.01
CA ILE A 83 -1.21 14.07 6.98
C ILE A 83 -0.59 15.40 7.35
N ASP A 84 0.69 15.37 7.59
CA ASP A 84 1.57 16.51 7.70
C ASP A 84 2.61 16.49 6.58
N ASN A 85 3.49 17.47 6.55
CA ASN A 85 4.53 17.55 5.51
C ASN A 85 5.47 16.34 5.53
N VAL A 86 5.72 15.73 6.69
CA VAL A 86 6.55 14.52 6.81
C VAL A 86 5.83 13.31 6.23
N ALA A 87 4.55 13.14 6.55
CA ALA A 87 3.72 12.08 5.98
C ALA A 87 3.65 12.17 4.45
N VAL A 88 3.53 13.37 3.88
CA VAL A 88 3.54 13.57 2.42
C VAL A 88 4.86 13.10 1.80
N ILE A 89 6.00 13.46 2.40
CA ILE A 89 7.31 13.00 1.92
C ILE A 89 7.39 11.46 1.98
N MET A 90 6.96 10.88 3.08
CA MET A 90 6.95 9.42 3.24
C MET A 90 6.02 8.72 2.24
N LEU A 91 4.83 9.25 1.97
CA LEU A 91 3.93 8.74 0.93
C LEU A 91 4.59 8.77 -0.46
N CYS A 92 5.34 9.84 -0.77
CA CYS A 92 6.08 9.93 -2.03
C CYS A 92 7.17 8.86 -2.11
N VAL A 93 7.95 8.66 -1.05
CA VAL A 93 9.00 7.64 -1.00
C VAL A 93 8.40 6.24 -1.17
N VAL A 94 7.36 5.91 -0.40
CA VAL A 94 6.69 4.60 -0.47
C VAL A 94 6.10 4.36 -1.86
N SER A 95 5.38 5.34 -2.41
CA SER A 95 4.74 5.21 -3.74
C SER A 95 5.78 5.09 -4.86
N LEU A 96 6.89 5.84 -4.79
CA LEU A 96 7.96 5.79 -5.78
C LEU A 96 8.66 4.43 -5.76
N ILE A 97 9.07 3.97 -4.58
CA ILE A 97 9.74 2.65 -4.44
C ILE A 97 8.79 1.54 -4.88
N SER A 98 7.54 1.58 -4.45
CA SER A 98 6.53 0.60 -4.85
C SER A 98 6.36 0.56 -6.38
N PHE A 99 6.25 1.71 -7.03
CA PHE A 99 6.14 1.78 -8.49
C PHE A 99 7.36 1.19 -9.20
N LEU A 100 8.57 1.55 -8.75
CA LEU A 100 9.81 1.02 -9.32
C LEU A 100 9.93 -0.50 -9.14
N VAL A 101 9.56 -1.03 -7.97
CA VAL A 101 9.54 -2.47 -7.71
C VAL A 101 8.53 -3.18 -8.60
N HIS A 102 7.30 -2.64 -8.75
CA HIS A 102 6.31 -3.21 -9.67
C HIS A 102 6.80 -3.20 -11.12
N LEU A 103 7.44 -2.11 -11.54
CA LEU A 103 8.01 -2.00 -12.89
C LEU A 103 9.14 -3.03 -13.12
N TYR A 104 10.09 -3.11 -12.19
CA TYR A 104 11.19 -4.08 -12.25
C TYR A 104 10.66 -5.52 -12.27
N SER A 105 9.67 -5.81 -11.44
CA SER A 105 9.09 -7.15 -11.31
C SER A 105 8.40 -7.63 -12.59
N SER A 106 8.03 -6.73 -13.50
CA SER A 106 7.39 -7.10 -14.76
C SER A 106 8.31 -7.98 -15.65
N GLU A 107 9.59 -7.73 -15.61
CA GLU A 107 10.58 -8.56 -16.32
C GLU A 107 11.16 -9.65 -15.41
N TYR A 108 11.41 -9.33 -14.13
CA TYR A 108 12.01 -10.26 -13.16
C TYR A 108 11.18 -11.54 -12.94
N MET A 109 9.85 -11.40 -12.86
CA MET A 109 8.93 -12.51 -12.59
C MET A 109 8.33 -13.11 -13.86
N LYS A 110 8.79 -12.70 -15.03
CA LYS A 110 8.27 -13.17 -16.32
C LYS A 110 8.41 -14.68 -16.48
N GLY A 111 7.30 -15.33 -16.87
CA GLY A 111 7.25 -16.79 -17.02
C GLY A 111 7.03 -17.57 -15.72
N ASP A 112 6.92 -16.92 -14.55
CA ASP A 112 6.59 -17.62 -13.31
C ASP A 112 5.08 -17.97 -13.28
N PRO A 113 4.71 -19.22 -12.99
CA PRO A 113 3.30 -19.65 -12.96
C PRO A 113 2.46 -18.92 -11.90
N LYS A 114 3.10 -18.32 -10.87
CA LYS A 114 2.46 -17.59 -9.79
C LYS A 114 2.61 -16.08 -9.93
N TYR A 115 2.90 -15.58 -11.13
CA TYR A 115 3.14 -14.17 -11.44
C TYR A 115 2.08 -13.23 -10.83
N SER A 116 0.81 -13.55 -11.02
CA SER A 116 -0.30 -12.74 -10.49
C SER A 116 -0.33 -12.68 -8.97
N ARG A 117 -0.04 -13.80 -8.29
CA ARG A 117 0.02 -13.85 -6.82
C ARG A 117 1.14 -12.96 -6.27
N TYR A 118 2.28 -12.90 -6.95
CA TYR A 118 3.37 -12.01 -6.58
C TYR A 118 2.95 -10.54 -6.60
N TYR A 119 2.28 -10.11 -7.68
CA TYR A 119 1.76 -8.74 -7.79
C TYR A 119 0.67 -8.43 -6.75
N ALA A 120 -0.16 -9.41 -6.42
CA ALA A 120 -1.11 -9.26 -5.33
C ALA A 120 -0.39 -8.98 -4.00
N PHE A 121 0.67 -9.74 -3.68
CA PHE A 121 1.45 -9.53 -2.46
C PHE A 121 2.17 -8.18 -2.44
N LEU A 122 2.66 -7.68 -3.57
CA LEU A 122 3.19 -6.32 -3.67
C LEU A 122 2.11 -5.27 -3.42
N GLY A 123 0.89 -5.51 -3.89
CA GLY A 123 -0.25 -4.61 -3.68
C GLY A 123 -0.61 -4.47 -2.20
N ILE A 124 -0.75 -5.60 -1.47
CA ILE A 124 -1.04 -5.55 -0.02
C ILE A 124 0.13 -5.00 0.79
N PHE A 125 1.36 -5.22 0.36
CA PHE A 125 2.54 -4.61 0.99
C PHE A 125 2.48 -3.07 0.87
N THR A 126 2.19 -2.54 -0.33
CA THR A 126 2.05 -1.10 -0.56
C THR A 126 0.89 -0.51 0.22
N PHE A 127 -0.25 -1.20 0.28
CA PHE A 127 -1.39 -0.84 1.12
C PHE A 127 -0.99 -0.69 2.59
N SER A 128 -0.29 -1.68 3.13
CA SER A 128 0.13 -1.73 4.53
C SER A 128 1.12 -0.60 4.87
N MET A 129 2.09 -0.34 3.99
CA MET A 129 3.06 0.74 4.16
C MET A 129 2.39 2.12 4.13
N ASN A 130 1.47 2.35 3.20
CA ASN A 130 0.70 3.60 3.18
C ASN A 130 -0.19 3.73 4.42
N GLY A 131 -0.73 2.62 4.93
CA GLY A 131 -1.52 2.60 6.15
C GLY A 131 -0.74 3.02 7.40
N ILE A 132 0.53 2.59 7.53
CA ILE A 132 1.40 3.04 8.63
C ILE A 132 1.60 4.56 8.57
N VAL A 133 1.89 5.08 7.38
CA VAL A 133 2.18 6.53 7.19
C VAL A 133 0.94 7.38 7.49
N LEU A 134 -0.25 6.88 7.19
CA LEU A 134 -1.51 7.60 7.38
C LEU A 134 -2.12 7.44 8.77
N ALA A 135 -1.67 6.46 9.57
CA ALA A 135 -2.31 6.10 10.84
C ALA A 135 -2.38 7.28 11.82
N ASP A 136 -3.58 7.55 12.34
CA ASP A 136 -3.83 8.59 13.35
C ASP A 136 -3.69 8.09 14.79
N SER A 137 -3.63 6.78 14.99
CA SER A 137 -3.54 6.15 16.31
C SER A 137 -2.50 5.03 16.35
N LEU A 138 -1.92 4.80 17.54
CA LEU A 138 -0.95 3.72 17.74
C LEU A 138 -1.53 2.34 17.44
N ILE A 139 -2.82 2.13 17.71
CA ILE A 139 -3.49 0.85 17.42
C ILE A 139 -3.57 0.63 15.91
N MET A 140 -3.98 1.65 15.16
CA MET A 140 -4.02 1.59 13.71
C MET A 140 -2.63 1.36 13.12
N MET A 141 -1.62 2.09 13.61
CA MET A 141 -0.23 1.90 13.22
C MET A 141 0.23 0.46 13.48
N TYR A 142 -0.07 -0.10 14.65
CA TYR A 142 0.27 -1.49 15.00
C TYR A 142 -0.37 -2.50 14.04
N VAL A 143 -1.65 -2.34 13.72
CA VAL A 143 -2.37 -3.22 12.78
C VAL A 143 -1.70 -3.21 11.40
N PHE A 144 -1.36 -2.03 10.88
CA PHE A 144 -0.68 -1.94 9.59
C PHE A 144 0.76 -2.45 9.64
N TRP A 145 1.45 -2.29 10.78
CA TRP A 145 2.77 -2.87 10.98
C TRP A 145 2.76 -4.41 10.90
N GLU A 146 1.79 -5.04 11.55
CA GLU A 146 1.59 -6.49 11.45
C GLU A 146 1.30 -6.94 10.01
N LEU A 147 0.50 -6.15 9.28
CA LEU A 147 0.25 -6.43 7.86
C LEU A 147 1.50 -6.28 6.98
N VAL A 148 2.40 -5.35 7.28
CA VAL A 148 3.71 -5.25 6.62
C VAL A 148 4.54 -6.51 6.91
N GLY A 149 4.57 -6.95 8.16
CA GLY A 149 5.25 -8.20 8.56
C GLY A 149 4.71 -9.41 7.80
N LEU A 150 3.39 -9.56 7.76
CA LEU A 150 2.73 -10.64 7.03
C LEU A 150 3.01 -10.58 5.52
N SER A 151 2.88 -9.43 4.90
CA SER A 151 3.12 -9.29 3.46
C SER A 151 4.59 -9.49 3.09
N SER A 152 5.52 -9.06 3.94
CA SER A 152 6.95 -9.34 3.80
C SER A 152 7.24 -10.83 3.87
N PHE A 153 6.65 -11.53 4.84
CA PHE A 153 6.78 -12.97 4.97
C PHE A 153 6.29 -13.70 3.70
N LEU A 154 5.14 -13.30 3.15
CA LEU A 154 4.60 -13.87 1.93
C LEU A 154 5.47 -13.62 0.69
N LEU A 155 6.16 -12.47 0.63
CA LEU A 155 7.08 -12.13 -0.46
C LEU A 155 8.42 -12.86 -0.34
N ILE A 156 9.00 -12.93 0.87
CA ILE A 156 10.25 -13.65 1.13
C ILE A 156 10.06 -15.16 0.90
N GLY A 157 8.96 -15.72 1.40
CA GLY A 157 8.61 -17.12 1.25
C GLY A 157 7.96 -17.47 -0.10
N PHE A 158 7.98 -16.58 -1.10
CA PHE A 158 7.21 -16.76 -2.34
C PHE A 158 7.50 -18.08 -3.07
N TRP A 159 8.76 -18.51 -3.10
CA TRP A 159 9.21 -19.73 -3.77
C TRP A 159 9.39 -20.92 -2.82
N PHE A 160 8.61 -21.03 -1.75
CA PHE A 160 8.73 -22.12 -0.77
C PHE A 160 8.55 -23.53 -1.36
N GLU A 161 7.95 -23.65 -2.54
CA GLU A 161 7.76 -24.95 -3.22
C GLU A 161 8.94 -25.36 -4.11
N LYS A 162 9.95 -24.49 -4.31
CA LYS A 162 11.17 -24.86 -5.05
C LYS A 162 12.10 -25.64 -4.13
N ASP A 163 12.72 -26.71 -4.63
CA ASP A 163 13.55 -27.71 -3.90
C ASP A 163 14.71 -27.16 -3.05
N LYS A 164 14.92 -25.87 -3.03
CA LYS A 164 15.81 -25.20 -2.07
C LYS A 164 14.96 -24.46 -1.05
N PRO A 165 14.85 -24.99 0.18
CA PRO A 165 14.09 -24.33 1.21
C PRO A 165 14.63 -22.89 1.38
N PRO A 166 13.76 -21.89 1.48
CA PRO A 166 14.19 -20.54 1.83
C PRO A 166 14.65 -20.54 3.29
N PHE A 167 15.95 -20.73 3.51
CA PHE A 167 16.57 -20.68 4.84
C PHE A 167 16.45 -19.29 5.51
N ALA A 168 15.75 -18.35 4.91
CA ALA A 168 15.64 -16.97 5.36
C ALA A 168 14.20 -16.51 5.65
N ALA A 169 13.23 -17.39 5.69
CA ALA A 169 11.85 -17.05 6.05
C ALA A 169 11.50 -17.50 7.46
#